data_fb72d1a6f571aaf2ed939b5a4bf585a6
#
_entry.id   fb72d1a6f571aaf2ed939b5a4bf585a6
#
_cell.length_a   1.000
_cell.length_b   1.000
_cell.length_c   1.000
_cell.angle_alpha   90.00
_cell.angle_beta   90.00
_cell.angle_gamma   90.00
#
_symmetry.space_group_name_H-M   'P 1'
#
loop_
_entity.id
_entity.type
_entity.pdbx_description
1 polymer ?
#
loop_
_entity_poly.entity_id
_entity_poly.type
_entity_poly.pdbx_seq_one_letter_code
_entity_poly.pdbx_strand_id
1 'polypeptide(L)'
;MDSIIFLGFNLYAWITIVTVLSMFTVLLFTKLRADLVFLGAIGILFVTGVLDAKEAFSGFSSGSVVVIGVLFVVVAGLTHTGVLQWIVKHLLGQPTSYSKAVVRLMLPVAALSSFLSNTTVVALFVNIVKIWSKKLGISPSKLLIPLSYASGMGGVCTLIGTPPNLIISGLYADHTGQSMNVLATMLPGLFCLCVGVLSIIALRRLLPDRKAPESAFEATTDYTVELLVPSDNPYIGKKIADAGLTDIHGGSLIEVIHFDEVISPVHGNEPIMGGDRLIFAGQIDEILELKKSHGFVNADHYIFTMDEVNKDRQLHTAYVTFGSSLINTSIGNSTFEKDNNMTLVAVARRGKRIDESPRDVVLQAGDTLLLECSPQLDINTEQLSSQLQFFDSGQVPNIGKKTLISTTIMLSMIVLSALNVIPLLQCAFLAAMAMLLFRCCNVDQAMKSINWDILMVFAGSVVLGTAIQKTGIAEQLAFGILDVCGSNPIIVMTAICLVGTFITEFISNTAAGAMFFPIMYEAAEKRATSPTPSSSP
;
A
#
# COMPACT_ATOMS: atom_id res chain seq x y z
N MET A 1 -4.77 4.49 -48.77
CA MET A 1 -5.81 3.79 -47.97
C MET A 1 -6.76 4.76 -47.26
N ASP A 2 -6.74 6.04 -47.62
CA ASP A 2 -7.51 7.12 -46.96
C ASP A 2 -8.94 7.32 -47.51
N SER A 3 -9.45 6.40 -48.34
CA SER A 3 -10.71 6.59 -49.09
C SER A 3 -11.94 5.84 -48.57
N ILE A 4 -11.82 5.09 -47.47
CA ILE A 4 -13.01 4.44 -46.86
C ILE A 4 -13.41 5.24 -45.64
N ILE A 5 -14.32 6.21 -45.81
CA ILE A 5 -14.95 6.95 -44.71
C ILE A 5 -16.26 6.26 -44.36
N PHE A 6 -16.32 5.67 -43.15
CA PHE A 6 -17.54 5.13 -42.58
C PHE A 6 -17.87 5.89 -41.29
N LEU A 7 -19.06 6.45 -41.20
CA LEU A 7 -19.48 7.30 -40.06
C LEU A 7 -18.52 8.48 -39.77
N GLY A 8 -17.88 9.05 -40.80
CA GLY A 8 -16.97 10.19 -40.64
C GLY A 8 -15.52 9.83 -40.24
N PHE A 9 -15.22 8.53 -40.02
CA PHE A 9 -13.87 8.07 -39.65
C PHE A 9 -13.20 7.30 -40.78
N ASN A 10 -11.89 7.46 -40.92
CA ASN A 10 -11.06 6.67 -41.79
C ASN A 10 -10.76 5.28 -41.19
N LEU A 11 -10.20 4.36 -42.00
CA LEU A 11 -9.89 3.00 -41.54
C LEU A 11 -8.95 3.00 -40.30
N TYR A 12 -7.96 3.87 -40.27
CA TYR A 12 -7.00 3.99 -39.16
C TYR A 12 -7.69 4.44 -37.87
N ALA A 13 -8.66 5.34 -37.94
CA ALA A 13 -9.47 5.74 -36.80
C ALA A 13 -10.28 4.57 -36.23
N TRP A 14 -10.90 3.76 -37.11
CA TRP A 14 -11.62 2.56 -36.66
C TRP A 14 -10.71 1.53 -36.00
N ILE A 15 -9.52 1.27 -36.55
CA ILE A 15 -8.52 0.41 -35.96
C ILE A 15 -8.15 0.93 -34.55
N THR A 16 -7.92 2.22 -34.42
CA THR A 16 -7.56 2.86 -33.13
C THR A 16 -8.72 2.72 -32.13
N ILE A 17 -9.97 3.02 -32.54
CA ILE A 17 -11.14 2.87 -31.68
C ILE A 17 -11.29 1.43 -31.18
N VAL A 18 -11.22 0.45 -32.08
CA VAL A 18 -11.35 -0.97 -31.75
C VAL A 18 -10.21 -1.41 -30.82
N THR A 19 -8.97 -0.95 -31.08
CA THR A 19 -7.82 -1.26 -30.22
C THR A 19 -8.00 -0.67 -28.82
N VAL A 20 -8.42 0.58 -28.71
CA VAL A 20 -8.66 1.24 -27.42
C VAL A 20 -9.82 0.56 -26.68
N LEU A 21 -10.94 0.27 -27.34
CA LEU A 21 -12.08 -0.43 -26.73
C LEU A 21 -11.71 -1.87 -26.29
N SER A 22 -10.94 -2.60 -27.12
CA SER A 22 -10.45 -3.92 -26.75
C SER A 22 -9.51 -3.87 -25.55
N MET A 23 -8.61 -2.88 -25.51
CA MET A 23 -7.73 -2.62 -24.37
C MET A 23 -8.55 -2.39 -23.08
N PHE A 24 -9.57 -1.53 -23.13
CA PHE A 24 -10.49 -1.32 -22.00
C PHE A 24 -11.19 -2.61 -21.59
N THR A 25 -11.72 -3.36 -22.54
CA THR A 25 -12.40 -4.62 -22.26
C THR A 25 -11.47 -5.60 -21.55
N VAL A 26 -10.22 -5.73 -22.02
CA VAL A 26 -9.23 -6.60 -21.42
C VAL A 26 -8.88 -6.12 -19.99
N LEU A 27 -8.69 -4.82 -19.77
CA LEU A 27 -8.41 -4.27 -18.44
C LEU A 27 -9.57 -4.48 -17.46
N LEU A 28 -10.82 -4.42 -17.93
CA LEU A 28 -12.02 -4.59 -17.10
C LEU A 28 -12.31 -6.06 -16.75
N PHE A 29 -12.18 -6.96 -17.71
CA PHE A 29 -12.64 -8.33 -17.56
C PHE A 29 -11.53 -9.35 -17.31
N THR A 30 -10.26 -8.93 -17.38
CA THR A 30 -9.12 -9.81 -17.11
C THR A 30 -8.26 -9.29 -15.97
N LYS A 31 -7.44 -10.16 -15.40
CA LYS A 31 -6.45 -9.80 -14.38
C LYS A 31 -5.05 -9.57 -14.98
N LEU A 32 -4.99 -9.30 -16.28
CA LEU A 32 -3.72 -9.01 -16.94
C LEU A 32 -3.15 -7.68 -16.44
N ARG A 33 -1.84 -7.63 -16.35
CA ARG A 33 -1.12 -6.42 -15.94
C ARG A 33 -1.32 -5.32 -16.98
N ALA A 34 -1.56 -4.09 -16.50
CA ALA A 34 -1.86 -2.96 -17.37
C ALA A 34 -0.72 -2.66 -18.35
N ASP A 35 0.55 -2.76 -17.92
CA ASP A 35 1.72 -2.56 -18.77
C ASP A 35 1.72 -3.48 -20.01
N LEU A 36 1.39 -4.77 -19.86
CA LEU A 36 1.31 -5.72 -20.98
C LEU A 36 0.17 -5.38 -21.93
N VAL A 37 -0.97 -4.94 -21.41
CA VAL A 37 -2.14 -4.57 -22.21
C VAL A 37 -1.84 -3.32 -23.05
N PHE A 38 -1.19 -2.32 -22.47
CA PHE A 38 -0.74 -1.12 -23.19
C PHE A 38 0.29 -1.45 -24.28
N LEU A 39 1.29 -2.29 -23.96
CA LEU A 39 2.27 -2.74 -24.96
C LEU A 39 1.62 -3.52 -26.10
N GLY A 40 0.63 -4.36 -25.79
CA GLY A 40 -0.15 -5.08 -26.80
C GLY A 40 -0.93 -4.13 -27.72
N ALA A 41 -1.56 -3.09 -27.16
CA ALA A 41 -2.27 -2.07 -27.93
C ALA A 41 -1.31 -1.29 -28.87
N ILE A 42 -0.14 -0.90 -28.36
CA ILE A 42 0.91 -0.26 -29.18
C ILE A 42 1.34 -1.19 -30.30
N GLY A 43 1.57 -2.47 -30.00
CA GLY A 43 1.95 -3.48 -31.00
C GLY A 43 0.92 -3.60 -32.13
N ILE A 44 -0.37 -3.61 -31.80
CA ILE A 44 -1.47 -3.64 -32.78
C ILE A 44 -1.42 -2.38 -33.67
N LEU A 45 -1.33 -1.19 -33.05
CA LEU A 45 -1.31 0.09 -33.79
C LEU A 45 -0.06 0.23 -34.68
N PHE A 46 1.07 -0.31 -34.24
CA PHE A 46 2.31 -0.33 -35.03
C PHE A 46 2.23 -1.30 -36.21
N VAL A 47 1.79 -2.55 -36.00
CA VAL A 47 1.68 -3.57 -37.05
C VAL A 47 0.62 -3.20 -38.11
N THR A 48 -0.45 -2.54 -37.68
CA THR A 48 -1.52 -2.08 -38.61
C THR A 48 -1.15 -0.81 -39.38
N GLY A 49 0.02 -0.19 -39.07
CA GLY A 49 0.52 1.00 -39.76
C GLY A 49 -0.18 2.32 -39.34
N VAL A 50 -0.95 2.31 -38.25
CA VAL A 50 -1.52 3.54 -37.65
C VAL A 50 -0.40 4.44 -37.16
N LEU A 51 0.60 3.83 -36.49
CA LEU A 51 1.80 4.49 -35.99
C LEU A 51 3.04 4.00 -36.73
N ASP A 52 3.94 4.91 -36.99
CA ASP A 52 5.29 4.55 -37.44
C ASP A 52 6.19 4.13 -36.27
N ALA A 53 7.41 3.64 -36.57
CA ALA A 53 8.33 3.19 -35.54
C ALA A 53 8.72 4.31 -34.57
N LYS A 54 8.90 5.54 -35.05
CA LYS A 54 9.27 6.69 -34.24
C LYS A 54 8.13 7.09 -33.30
N GLU A 55 6.91 7.09 -33.80
CA GLU A 55 5.69 7.37 -33.02
C GLU A 55 5.41 6.27 -31.99
N ALA A 56 5.53 4.99 -32.38
CA ALA A 56 5.29 3.84 -31.49
C ALA A 56 6.26 3.80 -30.29
N PHE A 57 7.46 4.35 -30.41
CA PHE A 57 8.44 4.41 -29.34
C PHE A 57 8.62 5.81 -28.72
N SER A 58 7.86 6.82 -29.19
CA SER A 58 7.97 8.20 -28.71
C SER A 58 7.72 8.34 -27.21
N GLY A 59 6.79 7.57 -26.66
CA GLY A 59 6.47 7.58 -25.24
C GLY A 59 7.65 7.18 -24.36
N PHE A 60 8.48 6.23 -24.80
CA PHE A 60 9.65 5.77 -24.03
C PHE A 60 10.79 6.79 -24.00
N SER A 61 10.83 7.71 -24.95
CA SER A 61 11.80 8.82 -25.02
C SER A 61 11.23 10.14 -24.49
N SER A 62 10.00 10.17 -24.01
CA SER A 62 9.38 11.37 -23.44
C SER A 62 10.12 11.81 -22.17
N GLY A 63 10.47 13.10 -22.11
CA GLY A 63 11.10 13.70 -20.93
C GLY A 63 10.31 13.48 -19.64
N SER A 64 9.00 13.39 -19.73
CA SER A 64 8.10 13.18 -18.61
C SER A 64 8.21 11.77 -18.01
N VAL A 65 8.40 10.74 -18.85
CA VAL A 65 8.66 9.36 -18.39
C VAL A 65 9.98 9.31 -17.64
N VAL A 66 11.01 9.98 -18.18
CA VAL A 66 12.32 10.06 -17.53
C VAL A 66 12.24 10.77 -16.18
N VAL A 67 11.48 11.89 -16.08
CA VAL A 67 11.26 12.60 -14.79
C VAL A 67 10.70 11.64 -13.74
N ILE A 68 9.66 10.86 -14.05
CA ILE A 68 9.05 9.93 -13.09
C ILE A 68 10.05 8.86 -12.66
N GLY A 69 10.78 8.27 -13.60
CA GLY A 69 11.82 7.28 -13.30
C GLY A 69 12.87 7.81 -12.32
N VAL A 70 13.34 9.04 -12.56
CA VAL A 70 14.33 9.69 -11.71
C VAL A 70 13.75 10.08 -10.34
N LEU A 71 12.49 10.51 -10.29
CA LEU A 71 11.82 10.82 -9.02
C LEU A 71 11.65 9.60 -8.11
N PHE A 72 11.46 8.38 -8.66
CA PHE A 72 11.48 7.16 -7.85
C PHE A 72 12.82 7.00 -7.09
N VAL A 73 13.94 7.34 -7.70
CA VAL A 73 15.25 7.29 -7.05
C VAL A 73 15.35 8.32 -5.92
N VAL A 74 14.86 9.54 -6.12
CA VAL A 74 14.84 10.58 -5.08
C VAL A 74 13.99 10.14 -3.88
N VAL A 75 12.81 9.58 -4.16
CA VAL A 75 11.89 9.04 -3.13
C VAL A 75 12.53 7.88 -2.37
N ALA A 76 13.27 6.99 -3.06
CA ALA A 76 14.01 5.91 -2.42
C ALA A 76 15.03 6.45 -1.40
N GLY A 77 15.81 7.47 -1.80
CA GLY A 77 16.76 8.13 -0.89
C GLY A 77 16.07 8.70 0.37
N LEU A 78 14.88 9.25 0.22
CA LEU A 78 14.12 9.79 1.35
C LEU A 78 13.57 8.69 2.27
N THR A 79 13.00 7.62 1.71
CA THR A 79 12.40 6.53 2.48
C THR A 79 13.43 5.75 3.28
N HIS A 80 14.58 5.44 2.68
CA HIS A 80 15.64 4.69 3.37
C HIS A 80 16.38 5.47 4.46
N THR A 81 16.26 6.78 4.51
CA THR A 81 16.92 7.62 5.54
C THR A 81 16.09 7.84 6.81
N GLY A 82 14.87 7.29 6.89
CA GLY A 82 14.03 7.36 8.09
C GLY A 82 13.35 8.70 8.33
N VAL A 83 13.31 9.59 7.34
CA VAL A 83 12.63 10.91 7.42
C VAL A 83 11.17 10.76 7.80
N LEU A 84 10.50 9.77 7.18
CA LEU A 84 9.07 9.55 7.33
C LEU A 84 8.71 9.14 8.76
N GLN A 85 9.49 8.25 9.36
CA GLN A 85 9.32 7.81 10.75
C GLN A 85 9.51 8.98 11.74
N TRP A 86 10.46 9.87 11.45
CA TRP A 86 10.70 11.05 12.27
C TRP A 86 9.50 12.01 12.25
N ILE A 87 8.97 12.30 11.07
CA ILE A 87 7.79 13.16 10.88
C ILE A 87 6.61 12.62 11.70
N VAL A 88 6.37 11.33 11.61
CA VAL A 88 5.28 10.67 12.32
C VAL A 88 5.42 10.81 13.84
N LYS A 89 6.62 10.51 14.37
CA LYS A 89 6.87 10.55 15.82
C LYS A 89 6.61 11.94 16.41
N HIS A 90 6.92 13.01 15.68
CA HIS A 90 6.84 14.38 16.21
C HIS A 90 5.48 15.06 15.93
N LEU A 91 4.76 14.67 14.87
CA LEU A 91 3.53 15.38 14.46
C LEU A 91 2.25 14.78 15.02
N LEU A 92 2.16 13.47 15.24
CA LEU A 92 0.91 12.84 15.66
C LEU A 92 0.52 13.17 17.11
N GLY A 93 1.47 13.07 18.07
CA GLY A 93 1.24 13.39 19.48
C GLY A 93 0.05 12.66 20.12
N GLN A 94 -0.51 13.24 21.18
CA GLN A 94 -1.70 12.72 21.87
C GLN A 94 -2.84 13.75 21.83
N PRO A 95 -3.68 13.73 20.80
CA PRO A 95 -4.84 14.63 20.70
C PRO A 95 -5.94 14.25 21.68
N THR A 96 -6.61 15.26 22.22
CA THR A 96 -7.69 15.10 23.23
C THR A 96 -9.07 14.85 22.61
N SER A 97 -9.21 14.94 21.28
CA SER A 97 -10.48 14.73 20.59
C SER A 97 -10.28 14.12 19.21
N TYR A 98 -11.31 13.41 18.72
CA TYR A 98 -11.31 12.80 17.39
C TYR A 98 -10.98 13.79 16.27
N SER A 99 -11.63 14.97 16.27
CA SER A 99 -11.39 15.99 15.23
C SER A 99 -9.95 16.48 15.22
N LYS A 100 -9.34 16.65 16.40
CA LYS A 100 -7.90 16.99 16.49
C LYS A 100 -7.01 15.85 16.01
N ALA A 101 -7.41 14.59 16.26
CA ALA A 101 -6.69 13.42 15.76
C ALA A 101 -6.72 13.37 14.23
N VAL A 102 -7.90 13.56 13.63
CA VAL A 102 -8.06 13.60 12.17
C VAL A 102 -7.21 14.70 11.53
N VAL A 103 -7.25 15.92 12.04
CA VAL A 103 -6.45 17.04 11.50
C VAL A 103 -4.95 16.75 11.63
N ARG A 104 -4.49 16.27 12.81
CA ARG A 104 -3.07 15.93 13.05
C ARG A 104 -2.60 14.77 12.19
N LEU A 105 -3.49 13.89 11.75
CA LEU A 105 -3.16 12.82 10.83
C LEU A 105 -3.17 13.33 9.38
N MET A 106 -4.25 13.96 8.96
CA MET A 106 -4.49 14.30 7.56
C MET A 106 -3.52 15.35 7.02
N LEU A 107 -3.17 16.37 7.78
CA LEU A 107 -2.29 17.44 7.29
C LEU A 107 -0.86 16.95 6.99
N PRO A 108 -0.15 16.25 7.90
CA PRO A 108 1.17 15.73 7.59
C PRO A 108 1.16 14.67 6.48
N VAL A 109 0.14 13.81 6.45
CA VAL A 109 -0.03 12.81 5.40
C VAL A 109 -0.20 13.47 4.05
N ALA A 110 -1.06 14.48 3.94
CA ALA A 110 -1.27 15.24 2.70
C ALA A 110 0.00 15.98 2.27
N ALA A 111 0.72 16.62 3.21
CA ALA A 111 1.97 17.29 2.92
C ALA A 111 3.04 16.32 2.38
N LEU A 112 3.16 15.14 2.96
CA LEU A 112 4.08 14.11 2.46
C LEU A 112 3.64 13.56 1.12
N SER A 113 2.34 13.28 0.95
CA SER A 113 1.80 12.73 -0.29
C SER A 113 1.84 13.71 -1.45
N SER A 114 1.99 15.00 -1.18
CA SER A 114 2.24 16.00 -2.23
C SER A 114 3.55 15.77 -2.98
N PHE A 115 4.49 15.04 -2.38
CA PHE A 115 5.82 14.81 -2.96
C PHE A 115 6.21 13.34 -3.06
N LEU A 116 5.46 12.46 -2.40
CA LEU A 116 5.67 11.02 -2.38
C LEU A 116 4.44 10.31 -2.94
N SER A 117 4.63 9.14 -3.52
CA SER A 117 3.48 8.37 -4.03
C SER A 117 2.51 8.02 -2.89
N ASN A 118 1.21 8.11 -3.19
CA ASN A 118 0.13 7.79 -2.25
C ASN A 118 0.31 6.42 -1.60
N THR A 119 0.68 5.42 -2.39
CA THR A 119 0.89 4.04 -1.93
C THR A 119 2.00 3.96 -0.89
N THR A 120 3.13 4.62 -1.13
CA THR A 120 4.27 4.64 -0.18
C THR A 120 3.88 5.29 1.14
N VAL A 121 3.19 6.43 1.08
CA VAL A 121 2.76 7.15 2.29
C VAL A 121 1.75 6.32 3.08
N VAL A 122 0.73 5.77 2.42
CA VAL A 122 -0.29 4.94 3.10
C VAL A 122 0.34 3.69 3.71
N ALA A 123 1.18 2.96 2.97
CA ALA A 123 1.83 1.75 3.46
C ALA A 123 2.65 2.02 4.73
N LEU A 124 3.37 3.15 4.78
CA LEU A 124 4.13 3.54 5.95
C LEU A 124 3.25 3.90 7.15
N PHE A 125 2.19 4.68 6.90
CA PHE A 125 1.34 5.18 7.98
C PHE A 125 0.34 4.14 8.51
N VAL A 126 -0.02 3.11 7.76
CA VAL A 126 -1.00 2.11 8.21
C VAL A 126 -0.63 1.51 9.56
N ASN A 127 0.59 1.01 9.72
CA ASN A 127 1.04 0.38 10.96
C ASN A 127 1.11 1.39 12.12
N ILE A 128 1.60 2.59 11.82
CA ILE A 128 1.71 3.66 12.81
C ILE A 128 0.34 4.12 13.31
N VAL A 129 -0.61 4.28 12.38
CA VAL A 129 -2.00 4.67 12.70
C VAL A 129 -2.69 3.57 13.52
N LYS A 130 -2.43 2.29 13.26
CA LYS A 130 -2.95 1.19 14.09
C LYS A 130 -2.46 1.31 15.53
N ILE A 131 -1.15 1.44 15.74
CA ILE A 131 -0.56 1.60 17.08
C ILE A 131 -1.08 2.87 17.76
N TRP A 132 -1.15 3.96 17.01
CA TRP A 132 -1.63 5.25 17.53
C TRP A 132 -3.10 5.23 17.87
N SER A 133 -3.94 4.57 17.07
CA SER A 133 -5.38 4.39 17.32
C SER A 133 -5.63 3.64 18.62
N LYS A 134 -4.83 2.60 18.89
CA LYS A 134 -4.87 1.84 20.14
C LYS A 134 -4.57 2.74 21.35
N LYS A 135 -3.50 3.55 21.28
CA LYS A 135 -3.13 4.51 22.34
C LYS A 135 -4.21 5.58 22.60
N LEU A 136 -5.01 5.93 21.58
CA LEU A 136 -6.08 6.92 21.69
C LEU A 136 -7.43 6.32 22.07
N GLY A 137 -7.57 4.99 22.12
CA GLY A 137 -8.85 4.32 22.31
C GLY A 137 -9.84 4.54 21.15
N ILE A 138 -9.32 4.85 19.93
CA ILE A 138 -10.10 5.09 18.72
C ILE A 138 -9.96 3.88 17.80
N SER A 139 -11.07 3.41 17.25
CA SER A 139 -11.04 2.30 16.28
C SER A 139 -10.16 2.61 15.07
N PRO A 140 -9.27 1.69 14.63
CA PRO A 140 -8.36 1.92 13.51
C PRO A 140 -9.08 2.35 12.22
N SER A 141 -10.26 1.80 11.93
CA SER A 141 -11.04 2.14 10.74
C SER A 141 -11.39 3.64 10.67
N LYS A 142 -11.63 4.28 11.81
CA LYS A 142 -11.94 5.70 11.91
C LYS A 142 -10.75 6.61 11.60
N LEU A 143 -9.52 6.08 11.60
CA LEU A 143 -8.30 6.82 11.26
C LEU A 143 -7.68 6.37 9.93
N LEU A 144 -7.82 5.09 9.56
CA LEU A 144 -7.30 4.57 8.29
C LEU A 144 -8.06 5.11 7.07
N ILE A 145 -9.38 5.34 7.19
CA ILE A 145 -10.16 5.99 6.13
C ILE A 145 -9.69 7.43 5.90
N PRO A 146 -9.59 8.30 6.92
CA PRO A 146 -8.96 9.62 6.78
C PRO A 146 -7.54 9.59 6.21
N LEU A 147 -6.72 8.61 6.59
CA LEU A 147 -5.37 8.41 6.05
C LEU A 147 -5.40 8.26 4.52
N SER A 148 -6.27 7.37 4.01
CA SER A 148 -6.41 7.12 2.58
C SER A 148 -6.84 8.37 1.81
N TYR A 149 -7.86 9.06 2.30
CA TYR A 149 -8.33 10.31 1.68
C TYR A 149 -7.29 11.43 1.74
N ALA A 150 -6.57 11.57 2.87
CA ALA A 150 -5.52 12.57 3.00
C ALA A 150 -4.38 12.35 2.01
N SER A 151 -3.99 11.10 1.80
CA SER A 151 -2.98 10.75 0.81
C SER A 151 -3.43 11.10 -0.60
N GLY A 152 -4.66 10.72 -1.00
CA GLY A 152 -5.19 11.05 -2.32
C GLY A 152 -5.28 12.56 -2.58
N MET A 153 -5.88 13.31 -1.64
CA MET A 153 -6.02 14.76 -1.77
C MET A 153 -4.68 15.50 -1.72
N GLY A 154 -3.75 15.03 -0.88
CA GLY A 154 -2.39 15.57 -0.82
C GLY A 154 -1.64 15.38 -2.14
N GLY A 155 -1.78 14.21 -2.75
CA GLY A 155 -1.16 13.92 -4.03
C GLY A 155 -1.59 14.85 -5.17
N VAL A 156 -2.79 15.43 -5.10
CA VAL A 156 -3.27 16.42 -6.09
C VAL A 156 -2.61 17.79 -5.92
N CYS A 157 -2.05 18.11 -4.74
CA CYS A 157 -1.50 19.44 -4.47
C CYS A 157 -0.27 19.81 -5.30
N THR A 158 0.47 18.85 -5.82
CA THR A 158 1.63 19.09 -6.69
C THR A 158 1.63 18.17 -7.91
N LEU A 159 2.43 18.50 -8.92
CA LEU A 159 2.61 17.62 -10.07
C LEU A 159 3.32 16.31 -9.69
N ILE A 160 4.16 16.30 -8.67
CA ILE A 160 4.98 15.15 -8.27
C ILE A 160 4.18 14.13 -7.46
N GLY A 161 3.16 14.56 -6.72
CA GLY A 161 2.44 13.74 -5.75
C GLY A 161 1.71 12.52 -6.34
N THR A 162 1.26 12.62 -7.60
CA THR A 162 0.60 11.49 -8.28
C THR A 162 1.05 11.36 -9.73
N PRO A 163 1.21 10.12 -10.25
CA PRO A 163 1.58 9.89 -11.65
C PRO A 163 0.66 10.56 -12.68
N PRO A 164 -0.68 10.58 -12.54
CA PRO A 164 -1.55 11.27 -13.48
C PRO A 164 -1.22 12.74 -13.69
N ASN A 165 -0.87 13.48 -12.64
CA ASN A 165 -0.51 14.89 -12.74
C ASN A 165 0.75 15.10 -13.60
N LEU A 166 1.76 14.25 -13.41
CA LEU A 166 3.00 14.29 -14.20
C LEU A 166 2.74 13.94 -15.66
N ILE A 167 1.85 12.98 -15.94
CA ILE A 167 1.47 12.60 -17.30
C ILE A 167 0.81 13.78 -18.02
N ILE A 168 -0.21 14.36 -17.40
CA ILE A 168 -0.93 15.49 -17.97
C ILE A 168 0.03 16.67 -18.20
N SER A 169 0.92 16.95 -17.24
CA SER A 169 1.94 17.97 -17.38
C SER A 169 2.92 17.70 -18.54
N GLY A 170 3.28 16.43 -18.73
CA GLY A 170 4.15 16.00 -19.82
C GLY A 170 3.49 16.14 -21.17
N LEU A 171 2.28 15.64 -21.32
CA LEU A 171 1.49 15.77 -22.54
C LEU A 171 1.24 17.24 -22.87
N TYR A 172 0.97 18.07 -21.86
CA TYR A 172 0.85 19.52 -22.05
C TYR A 172 2.14 20.14 -22.58
N ALA A 173 3.29 19.76 -22.00
CA ALA A 173 4.59 20.25 -22.45
C ALA A 173 4.93 19.80 -23.90
N ASP A 174 4.59 18.56 -24.24
CA ASP A 174 4.81 18.00 -25.58
C ASP A 174 3.95 18.71 -26.65
N HIS A 175 2.72 19.16 -26.29
CA HIS A 175 1.81 19.87 -27.21
C HIS A 175 2.08 21.38 -27.30
N THR A 176 2.42 22.02 -26.19
CA THR A 176 2.54 23.49 -26.13
C THR A 176 3.99 24.00 -26.18
N GLY A 177 4.96 23.11 -25.97
CA GLY A 177 6.36 23.48 -25.75
C GLY A 177 6.65 24.17 -24.41
N GLN A 178 5.65 24.24 -23.52
CA GLN A 178 5.76 24.91 -22.21
C GLN A 178 5.57 23.91 -21.07
N SER A 179 6.50 23.87 -20.11
CA SER A 179 6.38 23.04 -18.93
C SER A 179 5.45 23.67 -17.88
N MET A 180 4.59 22.87 -17.27
CA MET A 180 3.78 23.32 -16.13
C MET A 180 4.66 23.48 -14.88
N ASN A 181 4.32 24.48 -14.05
CA ASN A 181 4.98 24.66 -12.75
C ASN A 181 4.60 23.52 -11.80
N VAL A 182 5.55 23.04 -10.98
CA VAL A 182 5.32 21.95 -10.01
C VAL A 182 4.13 22.22 -9.07
N LEU A 183 3.85 23.49 -8.77
CA LEU A 183 2.76 23.91 -7.89
C LEU A 183 1.50 24.33 -8.66
N ALA A 184 1.39 24.05 -9.96
CA ALA A 184 0.24 24.46 -10.77
C ALA A 184 -1.11 23.96 -10.22
N THR A 185 -1.12 22.78 -9.61
CA THR A 185 -2.31 22.17 -9.02
C THR A 185 -2.51 22.46 -7.53
N MET A 186 -1.68 23.32 -6.93
CA MET A 186 -1.67 23.56 -5.49
C MET A 186 -2.97 24.19 -4.99
N LEU A 187 -3.52 25.19 -5.69
CA LEU A 187 -4.76 25.84 -5.26
C LEU A 187 -5.96 24.90 -5.29
N PRO A 188 -6.28 24.21 -6.39
CA PRO A 188 -7.36 23.22 -6.39
C PRO A 188 -7.12 22.07 -5.43
N GLY A 189 -5.87 21.59 -5.28
CA GLY A 189 -5.51 20.54 -4.33
C GLY A 189 -5.76 20.94 -2.87
N LEU A 190 -5.36 22.14 -2.46
CA LEU A 190 -5.63 22.67 -1.11
C LEU A 190 -7.13 22.85 -0.86
N PHE A 191 -7.88 23.31 -1.84
CA PHE A 191 -9.33 23.40 -1.73
C PHE A 191 -9.96 22.03 -1.49
N CYS A 192 -9.58 21.02 -2.29
CA CYS A 192 -10.04 19.64 -2.11
C CYS A 192 -9.64 19.08 -0.73
N LEU A 193 -8.42 19.35 -0.27
CA LEU A 193 -7.96 18.93 1.05
C LEU A 193 -8.77 19.57 2.17
N CYS A 194 -9.04 20.87 2.11
CA CYS A 194 -9.85 21.57 3.10
C CYS A 194 -11.28 21.00 3.16
N VAL A 195 -11.93 20.86 2.00
CA VAL A 195 -13.27 20.29 1.90
C VAL A 195 -13.28 18.85 2.41
N GLY A 196 -12.28 18.04 2.05
CA GLY A 196 -12.18 16.66 2.49
C GLY A 196 -11.98 16.52 3.99
N VAL A 197 -11.11 17.31 4.61
CA VAL A 197 -10.91 17.32 6.06
C VAL A 197 -12.20 17.69 6.79
N LEU A 198 -12.88 18.75 6.33
CA LEU A 198 -14.15 19.19 6.90
C LEU A 198 -15.24 18.13 6.74
N SER A 199 -15.34 17.50 5.56
CA SER A 199 -16.30 16.43 5.29
C SER A 199 -16.09 15.23 6.20
N ILE A 200 -14.85 14.76 6.39
CA ILE A 200 -14.54 13.63 7.28
C ILE A 200 -14.91 13.95 8.73
N ILE A 201 -14.64 15.18 9.18
CA ILE A 201 -15.02 15.61 10.54
C ILE A 201 -16.53 15.67 10.69
N ALA A 202 -17.25 16.21 9.70
CA ALA A 202 -18.70 16.32 9.71
C ALA A 202 -19.37 14.94 9.66
N LEU A 203 -18.89 14.06 8.79
CA LEU A 203 -19.44 12.72 8.56
C LEU A 203 -18.87 11.65 9.51
N ARG A 204 -18.21 12.05 10.59
CA ARG A 204 -17.54 11.13 11.54
C ARG A 204 -18.44 10.01 12.08
N ARG A 205 -19.77 10.24 12.15
CA ARG A 205 -20.74 9.25 12.63
C ARG A 205 -21.02 8.14 11.61
N LEU A 206 -20.76 8.38 10.33
CA LEU A 206 -20.94 7.41 9.25
C LEU A 206 -19.71 6.49 9.11
N LEU A 207 -18.58 6.85 9.71
CA LEU A 207 -17.37 6.03 9.64
C LEU A 207 -17.57 4.75 10.45
N PRO A 208 -17.27 3.57 9.85
CA PRO A 208 -17.45 2.29 10.52
C PRO A 208 -16.53 2.15 11.73
N ASP A 209 -17.05 1.57 12.80
CA ASP A 209 -16.33 1.29 14.04
C ASP A 209 -15.89 -0.18 14.05
N ARG A 210 -14.81 -0.47 13.34
CA ARG A 210 -14.25 -1.82 13.26
C ARG A 210 -13.03 -1.92 14.17
N LYS A 211 -13.09 -2.85 15.13
CA LYS A 211 -11.93 -3.14 15.97
C LYS A 211 -10.80 -3.75 15.14
N ALA A 212 -9.57 -3.59 15.58
CA ALA A 212 -8.42 -4.23 14.94
C ALA A 212 -8.54 -5.76 15.06
N PRO A 213 -8.12 -6.52 14.03
CA PRO A 213 -8.07 -7.98 14.13
C PRO A 213 -7.24 -8.48 15.32
N GLU A 214 -6.20 -7.74 15.68
CA GLU A 214 -5.34 -7.99 16.83
C GLU A 214 -6.10 -7.95 18.16
N SER A 215 -7.16 -7.12 18.26
CA SER A 215 -8.01 -7.08 19.44
C SER A 215 -8.81 -8.39 19.66
N ALA A 216 -8.82 -9.28 18.69
CA ALA A 216 -9.39 -10.62 18.87
C ALA A 216 -8.59 -11.44 19.88
N PHE A 217 -7.28 -11.18 20.00
CA PHE A 217 -6.41 -11.80 20.99
C PHE A 217 -6.39 -11.04 22.34
N GLU A 218 -6.84 -9.77 22.36
CA GLU A 218 -6.95 -8.95 23.58
C GLU A 218 -8.28 -9.14 24.32
N ALA A 219 -9.34 -9.53 23.61
CA ALA A 219 -10.68 -9.69 24.18
C ALA A 219 -10.87 -11.01 24.94
N THR A 220 -10.02 -11.97 24.70
CA THR A 220 -9.86 -13.16 25.52
C THR A 220 -8.76 -12.85 26.55
N THR A 221 -9.05 -13.00 27.81
CA THR A 221 -8.09 -13.03 28.91
C THR A 221 -7.14 -14.21 28.70
N ASP A 222 -6.25 -14.09 27.71
CA ASP A 222 -5.23 -15.08 27.43
C ASP A 222 -4.13 -14.90 28.45
N TYR A 223 -4.19 -15.67 29.50
CA TYR A 223 -3.15 -15.75 30.50
C TYR A 223 -2.20 -16.87 30.13
N THR A 224 -0.96 -16.69 30.47
CA THR A 224 0.02 -17.77 30.53
C THR A 224 -0.11 -18.44 31.88
N VAL A 225 -0.24 -19.75 31.87
CA VAL A 225 -0.35 -20.57 33.08
C VAL A 225 0.90 -21.43 33.18
N GLU A 226 1.59 -21.33 34.28
CA GLU A 226 2.76 -22.15 34.59
C GLU A 226 2.35 -23.32 35.47
N LEU A 227 2.58 -24.55 34.98
CA LEU A 227 2.29 -25.79 35.69
C LEU A 227 3.59 -26.55 35.95
N LEU A 228 3.72 -27.12 37.14
CA LEU A 228 4.84 -27.96 37.53
C LEU A 228 4.47 -29.42 37.42
N VAL A 229 5.38 -30.23 36.86
CA VAL A 229 5.24 -31.71 36.82
C VAL A 229 5.75 -32.30 38.13
N PRO A 230 4.87 -32.90 38.96
CA PRO A 230 5.28 -33.57 40.20
C PRO A 230 6.24 -34.74 39.90
N SER A 231 7.15 -35.04 40.83
CA SER A 231 8.13 -36.14 40.67
C SER A 231 7.53 -37.56 40.64
N ASP A 232 6.29 -37.70 40.99
CA ASP A 232 5.49 -38.96 40.96
C ASP A 232 4.47 -39.01 39.81
N ASN A 233 4.57 -38.08 38.86
CA ASN A 233 3.60 -37.95 37.77
C ASN A 233 3.68 -39.13 36.77
N PRO A 234 2.55 -39.74 36.37
CA PRO A 234 2.53 -40.93 35.48
C PRO A 234 2.93 -40.64 34.02
N TYR A 235 3.09 -39.38 33.67
CA TYR A 235 3.54 -38.94 32.33
C TYR A 235 5.04 -38.75 32.22
N ILE A 236 5.81 -38.91 33.30
CA ILE A 236 7.29 -38.83 33.29
C ILE A 236 7.87 -39.88 32.32
N GLY A 237 8.78 -39.45 31.46
CA GLY A 237 9.42 -40.26 30.42
C GLY A 237 8.62 -40.42 29.12
N LYS A 238 7.34 -39.98 29.09
CA LYS A 238 6.58 -39.91 27.83
C LYS A 238 6.95 -38.64 27.06
N LYS A 239 6.81 -38.69 25.74
CA LYS A 239 6.93 -37.50 24.92
C LYS A 239 5.75 -36.55 25.16
N ILE A 240 5.97 -35.26 25.03
CA ILE A 240 4.94 -34.22 25.16
C ILE A 240 3.77 -34.48 24.20
N ALA A 241 4.06 -34.90 22.95
CA ALA A 241 3.03 -35.26 21.97
C ALA A 241 2.22 -36.48 22.40
N ASP A 242 2.88 -37.52 22.95
CA ASP A 242 2.20 -38.75 23.41
C ASP A 242 1.37 -38.52 24.67
N ALA A 243 1.68 -37.46 25.42
CA ALA A 243 0.91 -37.01 26.55
C ALA A 243 -0.29 -36.13 26.17
N GLY A 244 -0.46 -35.77 24.88
CA GLY A 244 -1.55 -34.91 24.42
C GLY A 244 -1.39 -33.44 24.82
N LEU A 245 -0.15 -32.98 25.11
CA LEU A 245 0.11 -31.63 25.58
C LEU A 245 0.42 -30.64 24.45
N THR A 246 0.61 -31.14 23.22
CA THR A 246 0.85 -30.30 22.03
C THR A 246 -0.42 -29.68 21.48
N ASP A 247 -1.57 -30.39 21.58
CA ASP A 247 -2.86 -30.02 20.99
C ASP A 247 -3.93 -29.94 22.07
N ILE A 248 -4.01 -28.77 22.71
CA ILE A 248 -4.98 -28.50 23.76
C ILE A 248 -6.10 -27.65 23.20
N HIS A 249 -7.34 -28.01 23.48
CA HIS A 249 -8.49 -27.19 23.13
C HIS A 249 -8.33 -25.80 23.76
N GLY A 250 -8.35 -24.75 22.93
CA GLY A 250 -8.26 -23.37 23.41
C GLY A 250 -6.89 -22.93 23.98
N GLY A 251 -5.81 -23.72 23.81
CA GLY A 251 -4.48 -23.35 24.29
C GLY A 251 -3.34 -24.09 23.61
N SER A 252 -2.10 -23.68 23.92
CA SER A 252 -0.87 -24.32 23.41
C SER A 252 0.19 -24.35 24.48
N LEU A 253 0.99 -25.43 24.53
CA LEU A 253 2.20 -25.48 25.32
C LEU A 253 3.29 -24.72 24.54
N ILE A 254 3.75 -23.61 25.12
CA ILE A 254 4.69 -22.71 24.46
C ILE A 254 6.13 -22.93 24.91
N GLU A 255 6.33 -23.41 26.12
CA GLU A 255 7.67 -23.57 26.71
C GLU A 255 7.71 -24.67 27.75
N VAL A 256 8.84 -25.35 27.79
CA VAL A 256 9.20 -26.29 28.85
C VAL A 256 10.51 -25.85 29.47
N ILE A 257 10.53 -25.68 30.79
CA ILE A 257 11.75 -25.38 31.54
C ILE A 257 12.19 -26.65 32.24
N HIS A 258 13.36 -27.14 31.84
CA HIS A 258 13.98 -28.36 32.30
C HIS A 258 15.27 -28.04 33.03
N PHE A 259 15.37 -28.22 34.34
CA PHE A 259 16.56 -27.89 35.14
C PHE A 259 17.19 -26.53 34.82
N ASP A 260 16.40 -25.47 34.70
CA ASP A 260 16.77 -24.10 34.28
C ASP A 260 17.15 -23.96 32.79
N GLU A 261 17.07 -25.02 31.98
CA GLU A 261 17.19 -24.94 30.54
C GLU A 261 15.82 -24.74 29.90
N VAL A 262 15.69 -23.68 29.12
CA VAL A 262 14.44 -23.31 28.47
C VAL A 262 14.35 -23.94 27.08
N ILE A 263 13.36 -24.78 26.85
CA ILE A 263 13.05 -25.36 25.55
C ILE A 263 11.87 -24.60 24.94
N SER A 264 12.16 -23.79 23.96
CA SER A 264 11.16 -23.06 23.16
C SER A 264 11.72 -22.85 21.74
N PRO A 265 10.96 -23.11 20.68
CA PRO A 265 9.60 -23.65 20.65
C PRO A 265 9.53 -25.15 20.97
N VAL A 266 8.42 -25.59 21.55
CA VAL A 266 8.18 -27.01 21.91
C VAL A 266 7.65 -27.78 20.69
N HIS A 267 8.37 -28.82 20.27
CA HIS A 267 8.01 -29.62 19.08
C HIS A 267 7.32 -30.94 19.40
N GLY A 268 7.11 -31.25 20.67
CA GLY A 268 6.41 -32.44 21.12
C GLY A 268 7.22 -33.73 21.20
N ASN A 269 8.48 -33.74 20.74
CA ASN A 269 9.37 -34.89 20.84
C ASN A 269 10.15 -34.96 22.17
N GLU A 270 10.07 -33.91 22.94
CA GLU A 270 10.74 -33.72 24.21
C GLU A 270 10.12 -34.65 25.28
N PRO A 271 10.92 -35.37 26.08
CA PRO A 271 10.40 -36.18 27.18
C PRO A 271 10.00 -35.29 28.36
N ILE A 272 8.88 -35.60 29.01
CA ILE A 272 8.44 -34.95 30.23
C ILE A 272 9.27 -35.49 31.40
N MET A 273 9.83 -34.62 32.22
CA MET A 273 10.57 -35.00 33.43
C MET A 273 9.92 -34.48 34.69
N GLY A 274 10.20 -35.14 35.82
CA GLY A 274 9.75 -34.66 37.11
C GLY A 274 10.46 -33.36 37.48
N GLY A 275 9.69 -32.37 37.86
CA GLY A 275 10.19 -31.02 38.14
C GLY A 275 10.16 -30.06 36.95
N ASP A 276 9.74 -30.51 35.76
CA ASP A 276 9.57 -29.62 34.61
C ASP A 276 8.48 -28.57 34.89
N ARG A 277 8.77 -27.35 34.44
CA ARG A 277 7.80 -26.25 34.44
C ARG A 277 7.26 -26.11 33.02
N LEU A 278 5.96 -26.38 32.86
CA LEU A 278 5.26 -26.33 31.60
C LEU A 278 4.51 -24.99 31.51
N ILE A 279 4.78 -24.20 30.49
CA ILE A 279 4.13 -22.91 30.30
C ILE A 279 3.15 -23.01 29.16
N PHE A 280 1.88 -22.85 29.49
CA PHE A 280 0.78 -22.87 28.54
C PHE A 280 0.26 -21.47 28.28
N ALA A 281 -0.09 -21.17 27.04
CA ALA A 281 -0.81 -19.97 26.66
C ALA A 281 -2.21 -20.35 26.15
N GLY A 282 -3.25 -19.69 26.66
CA GLY A 282 -4.61 -19.95 26.22
C GLY A 282 -5.69 -19.65 27.26
N GLN A 283 -6.85 -20.29 27.09
CA GLN A 283 -7.98 -20.12 28.01
C GLN A 283 -7.69 -20.81 29.36
N ILE A 284 -7.77 -20.04 30.44
CA ILE A 284 -7.44 -20.53 31.78
C ILE A 284 -8.27 -21.78 32.16
N ASP A 285 -9.57 -21.76 31.86
CA ASP A 285 -10.47 -22.85 32.27
C ASP A 285 -10.04 -24.18 31.64
N GLU A 286 -9.67 -24.19 30.36
CA GLU A 286 -9.19 -25.37 29.64
C GLU A 286 -7.85 -25.87 30.19
N ILE A 287 -6.91 -24.93 30.48
CA ILE A 287 -5.60 -25.29 31.06
C ILE A 287 -5.76 -25.81 32.49
N LEU A 288 -6.69 -25.29 33.28
CA LEU A 288 -6.98 -25.80 34.61
C LEU A 288 -7.66 -27.17 34.58
N GLU A 289 -8.44 -27.49 33.56
CA GLU A 289 -8.98 -28.84 33.33
C GLU A 289 -7.87 -29.82 32.96
N LEU A 290 -6.97 -29.42 32.06
CA LEU A 290 -5.75 -30.17 31.72
C LEU A 290 -4.88 -30.44 32.95
N LYS A 291 -4.69 -29.45 33.82
CA LYS A 291 -3.99 -29.60 35.11
C LYS A 291 -4.56 -30.72 35.93
N LYS A 292 -5.90 -30.80 36.05
CA LYS A 292 -6.57 -31.82 36.84
C LYS A 292 -6.47 -33.22 36.21
N SER A 293 -6.63 -33.30 34.88
CA SER A 293 -6.59 -34.57 34.13
C SER A 293 -5.21 -35.19 34.09
N HIS A 294 -4.14 -34.37 34.05
CA HIS A 294 -2.73 -34.82 33.98
C HIS A 294 -2.00 -34.83 35.33
N GLY A 295 -2.67 -34.38 36.42
CA GLY A 295 -2.07 -34.37 37.74
C GLY A 295 -0.95 -33.36 37.93
N PHE A 296 -0.95 -32.25 37.16
CA PHE A 296 0.02 -31.17 37.35
C PHE A 296 -0.34 -30.32 38.56
N VAL A 297 0.66 -29.62 39.12
CA VAL A 297 0.48 -28.70 40.25
C VAL A 297 0.81 -27.26 39.82
N ASN A 298 0.36 -26.28 40.62
CA ASN A 298 0.72 -24.88 40.33
C ASN A 298 2.19 -24.64 40.63
N ALA A 299 2.85 -23.85 39.80
CA ALA A 299 4.12 -23.24 40.13
C ALA A 299 3.89 -21.96 40.98
N ASP A 300 4.94 -21.39 41.58
CA ASP A 300 4.85 -20.21 42.44
C ASP A 300 4.26 -18.97 41.73
N HIS A 301 4.45 -18.87 40.40
CA HIS A 301 3.87 -17.86 39.52
C HIS A 301 3.03 -18.51 38.42
N TYR A 302 1.89 -19.10 38.77
CA TYR A 302 1.17 -19.94 37.84
C TYR A 302 0.21 -19.20 36.89
N ILE A 303 -0.13 -17.94 37.18
CA ILE A 303 -0.97 -17.09 36.31
C ILE A 303 -0.34 -15.71 36.18
N PHE A 304 -0.03 -15.30 34.94
CA PHE A 304 0.46 -13.98 34.63
C PHE A 304 0.02 -13.53 33.22
N THR A 305 0.04 -12.24 32.96
CA THR A 305 -0.29 -11.71 31.66
C THR A 305 0.84 -11.96 30.67
N MET A 306 0.51 -12.17 29.38
CA MET A 306 1.50 -12.43 28.32
C MET A 306 2.60 -11.36 28.21
N ASP A 307 2.32 -10.13 28.65
CA ASP A 307 3.30 -9.02 28.65
C ASP A 307 4.38 -9.14 29.76
N GLU A 308 4.19 -10.01 30.74
CA GLU A 308 5.10 -10.21 31.90
C GLU A 308 6.07 -11.38 31.70
N VAL A 309 5.87 -12.18 30.65
CA VAL A 309 6.68 -13.37 30.36
C VAL A 309 7.99 -12.98 29.72
N ASN A 310 9.05 -13.35 30.34
CA ASN A 310 10.50 -13.29 30.00
C ASN A 310 10.92 -12.44 28.79
N LYS A 311 11.94 -11.58 29.01
CA LYS A 311 12.54 -10.67 28.00
C LYS A 311 13.11 -11.34 26.75
N ASP A 312 13.19 -12.67 26.74
CA ASP A 312 13.79 -13.46 25.66
C ASP A 312 12.73 -14.05 24.69
N ARG A 313 11.45 -13.75 24.89
CA ARG A 313 10.36 -14.18 24.00
C ARG A 313 9.82 -13.02 23.18
N GLN A 314 9.57 -13.28 21.94
CA GLN A 314 8.92 -12.33 21.05
C GLN A 314 7.66 -12.95 20.47
N LEU A 315 6.50 -12.47 20.95
CA LEU A 315 5.21 -12.76 20.34
C LEU A 315 4.99 -11.79 19.18
N HIS A 316 4.84 -12.35 18.00
CA HIS A 316 4.58 -11.57 16.80
C HIS A 316 3.20 -11.91 16.25
N THR A 317 2.47 -10.89 15.85
CA THR A 317 1.22 -11.06 15.13
C THR A 317 1.50 -10.93 13.64
N ALA A 318 1.01 -11.87 12.84
CA ALA A 318 1.18 -11.87 11.39
C ALA A 318 -0.13 -12.17 10.65
N TYR A 319 -0.25 -11.70 9.40
CA TYR A 319 -1.33 -12.10 8.49
C TYR A 319 -0.86 -13.13 7.49
N VAL A 320 -1.73 -14.08 7.15
CA VAL A 320 -1.55 -14.96 6.00
C VAL A 320 -1.78 -14.14 4.72
N THR A 321 -0.74 -13.99 3.88
CA THR A 321 -0.81 -13.23 2.63
C THR A 321 -1.64 -13.95 1.57
N PHE A 322 -2.20 -13.24 0.59
CA PHE A 322 -3.01 -13.84 -0.49
C PHE A 322 -2.21 -14.79 -1.40
N GLY A 323 -0.89 -14.70 -1.43
CA GLY A 323 0.02 -15.57 -2.18
C GLY A 323 0.67 -16.66 -1.35
N SER A 324 0.27 -16.83 -0.09
CA SER A 324 0.89 -17.78 0.85
C SER A 324 0.63 -19.22 0.47
N SER A 325 1.67 -20.07 0.54
CA SER A 325 1.56 -21.53 0.40
C SER A 325 0.83 -22.18 1.58
N LEU A 326 0.63 -21.43 2.68
CA LEU A 326 -0.09 -21.89 3.87
C LEU A 326 -1.62 -21.87 3.69
N ILE A 327 -2.15 -21.26 2.62
CA ILE A 327 -3.58 -21.22 2.35
C ILE A 327 -4.09 -22.63 2.06
N ASN A 328 -5.23 -23.00 2.66
CA ASN A 328 -5.86 -24.30 2.60
C ASN A 328 -5.02 -25.45 3.21
N THR A 329 -4.03 -25.13 4.04
CA THR A 329 -3.27 -26.12 4.83
C THR A 329 -3.48 -25.86 6.31
N SER A 330 -3.38 -26.90 7.14
CA SER A 330 -3.26 -26.74 8.59
C SER A 330 -1.78 -26.72 8.96
N ILE A 331 -1.41 -25.87 9.92
CA ILE A 331 0.00 -25.75 10.33
C ILE A 331 0.51 -27.06 10.95
N GLY A 332 -0.34 -27.80 11.68
CA GLY A 332 0.04 -29.09 12.25
C GLY A 332 0.48 -30.13 11.21
N ASN A 333 -0.04 -30.05 9.99
CA ASN A 333 0.35 -30.93 8.87
C ASN A 333 1.49 -30.36 8.00
N SER A 334 2.01 -29.19 8.34
CA SER A 334 3.10 -28.50 7.61
C SER A 334 4.41 -28.57 8.38
N THR A 335 5.52 -28.41 7.69
CA THR A 335 6.85 -28.25 8.31
C THR A 335 7.14 -26.81 8.72
N PHE A 336 6.16 -25.90 8.54
CA PHE A 336 6.33 -24.45 8.68
C PHE A 336 6.90 -24.03 10.04
N GLU A 337 6.37 -24.58 11.14
CA GLU A 337 6.84 -24.26 12.50
C GLU A 337 8.32 -24.69 12.68
N LYS A 338 8.69 -25.89 12.20
CA LYS A 338 10.04 -26.42 12.30
C LYS A 338 11.04 -25.69 11.43
N ASP A 339 10.64 -25.40 10.17
CA ASP A 339 11.53 -24.78 9.18
C ASP A 339 11.86 -23.33 9.56
N ASN A 340 10.95 -22.65 10.27
CA ASN A 340 11.10 -21.25 10.65
C ASN A 340 11.36 -21.04 12.15
N ASN A 341 11.48 -22.09 12.94
CA ASN A 341 11.67 -22.02 14.38
C ASN A 341 10.65 -21.13 15.09
N MET A 342 9.37 -21.36 14.79
CA MET A 342 8.21 -20.62 15.30
C MET A 342 7.18 -21.58 15.88
N THR A 343 6.33 -21.07 16.79
CA THR A 343 5.17 -21.83 17.30
C THR A 343 3.90 -20.99 17.09
N LEU A 344 2.86 -21.62 16.55
CA LEU A 344 1.55 -21.00 16.40
C LEU A 344 0.77 -21.07 17.73
N VAL A 345 0.50 -19.92 18.32
CA VAL A 345 -0.20 -19.78 19.60
C VAL A 345 -1.70 -19.66 19.42
N ALA A 346 -2.15 -18.89 18.43
CA ALA A 346 -3.57 -18.69 18.17
C ALA A 346 -3.85 -18.25 16.73
N VAL A 347 -5.07 -18.52 16.26
CA VAL A 347 -5.58 -18.08 14.96
C VAL A 347 -6.83 -17.24 15.14
N ALA A 348 -6.91 -16.11 14.44
CA ALA A 348 -8.14 -15.30 14.38
C ALA A 348 -8.57 -15.08 12.94
N ARG A 349 -9.86 -15.17 12.68
CA ARG A 349 -10.48 -14.96 11.38
C ARG A 349 -11.52 -13.85 11.47
N ARG A 350 -11.40 -12.83 10.61
CA ARG A 350 -12.30 -11.66 10.57
C ARG A 350 -12.45 -10.97 11.94
N GLY A 351 -11.38 -10.93 12.74
CA GLY A 351 -11.36 -10.29 14.05
C GLY A 351 -11.99 -11.10 15.18
N LYS A 352 -12.23 -12.39 14.97
CA LYS A 352 -12.66 -13.33 16.03
C LYS A 352 -11.65 -14.46 16.11
N ARG A 353 -11.26 -14.81 17.34
CA ARG A 353 -10.43 -15.99 17.59
C ARG A 353 -11.21 -17.24 17.18
N ILE A 354 -10.49 -18.21 16.64
CA ILE A 354 -11.00 -19.56 16.36
C ILE A 354 -10.72 -20.40 17.61
N ASP A 355 -11.77 -21.02 18.16
CA ASP A 355 -11.69 -21.78 19.41
C ASP A 355 -11.20 -23.24 19.19
N GLU A 356 -10.91 -23.63 17.95
CA GLU A 356 -10.28 -24.91 17.62
C GLU A 356 -8.79 -24.91 17.96
N SER A 357 -8.16 -26.10 18.09
CA SER A 357 -6.70 -26.19 18.22
C SER A 357 -6.02 -25.43 17.10
N PRO A 358 -5.09 -24.50 17.41
CA PRO A 358 -4.48 -23.63 16.39
C PRO A 358 -3.81 -24.41 15.25
N ARG A 359 -3.28 -25.60 15.54
CA ARG A 359 -2.61 -26.47 14.57
C ARG A 359 -3.55 -27.17 13.60
N ASP A 360 -4.81 -27.39 14.00
CA ASP A 360 -5.82 -28.06 13.18
C ASP A 360 -6.57 -27.11 12.27
N VAL A 361 -6.50 -25.80 12.54
CA VAL A 361 -7.18 -24.78 11.75
C VAL A 361 -6.63 -24.77 10.32
N VAL A 362 -7.52 -24.97 9.35
CA VAL A 362 -7.20 -24.76 7.94
C VAL A 362 -7.11 -23.26 7.65
N LEU A 363 -5.92 -22.78 7.36
CA LEU A 363 -5.64 -21.37 7.17
C LEU A 363 -6.26 -20.80 5.88
N GLN A 364 -6.73 -19.57 5.96
CA GLN A 364 -7.26 -18.79 4.84
C GLN A 364 -6.47 -17.49 4.67
N ALA A 365 -6.50 -16.94 3.46
CA ALA A 365 -5.94 -15.62 3.21
C ALA A 365 -6.58 -14.56 4.12
N GLY A 366 -5.76 -13.76 4.79
CA GLY A 366 -6.22 -12.74 5.74
C GLY A 366 -6.46 -13.25 7.17
N ASP A 367 -6.24 -14.54 7.45
CA ASP A 367 -6.21 -15.02 8.85
C ASP A 367 -5.07 -14.34 9.61
N THR A 368 -5.34 -13.99 10.85
CA THR A 368 -4.35 -13.39 11.75
C THR A 368 -3.80 -14.50 12.65
N LEU A 369 -2.49 -14.65 12.65
CA LEU A 369 -1.76 -15.62 13.44
C LEU A 369 -1.05 -14.92 14.59
N LEU A 370 -1.11 -15.48 15.78
CA LEU A 370 -0.23 -15.13 16.89
C LEU A 370 0.88 -16.18 16.93
N LEU A 371 2.11 -15.75 16.70
CA LEU A 371 3.29 -16.60 16.59
C LEU A 371 4.29 -16.26 17.68
N GLU A 372 4.82 -17.26 18.32
CA GLU A 372 5.99 -17.15 19.16
C GLU A 372 7.24 -17.42 18.31
N CYS A 373 8.19 -16.50 18.34
CA CYS A 373 9.38 -16.54 17.53
C CYS A 373 10.64 -16.49 18.39
N SER A 374 11.71 -17.16 17.95
CA SER A 374 13.02 -17.02 18.56
C SER A 374 13.54 -15.58 18.42
N PRO A 375 14.20 -14.99 19.43
CA PRO A 375 14.77 -13.64 19.37
C PRO A 375 15.79 -13.44 18.24
N GLN A 376 16.38 -14.53 17.74
CA GLN A 376 17.38 -14.52 16.67
C GLN A 376 16.78 -14.60 15.27
N LEU A 377 15.47 -14.76 15.16
CA LEU A 377 14.80 -14.93 13.88
C LEU A 377 14.72 -13.60 13.13
N ASP A 378 15.27 -13.57 11.92
CA ASP A 378 15.06 -12.44 11.02
C ASP A 378 13.72 -12.59 10.30
N ILE A 379 12.68 -11.93 10.85
CA ILE A 379 11.30 -11.93 10.31
C ILE A 379 11.19 -11.23 8.94
N ASN A 380 12.24 -10.55 8.48
CA ASN A 380 12.26 -9.86 7.19
C ASN A 380 12.84 -10.70 6.04
N THR A 381 13.02 -12.00 6.24
CA THR A 381 13.47 -12.90 5.17
C THR A 381 12.46 -12.90 4.01
N GLU A 382 12.94 -12.83 2.75
CA GLU A 382 12.05 -12.81 1.55
C GLU A 382 11.09 -14.01 1.52
N GLN A 383 11.53 -15.16 2.02
CA GLN A 383 10.74 -16.37 2.07
C GLN A 383 9.59 -16.26 3.08
N LEU A 384 9.83 -15.68 4.23
CA LEU A 384 8.83 -15.51 5.29
C LEU A 384 7.85 -14.38 4.95
N SER A 385 8.32 -13.27 4.39
CA SER A 385 7.51 -12.14 3.97
C SER A 385 6.59 -12.45 2.79
N SER A 386 6.90 -13.47 1.99
CA SER A 386 5.98 -13.96 0.94
C SER A 386 4.80 -14.75 1.50
N GLN A 387 4.95 -15.38 2.65
CA GLN A 387 3.93 -16.23 3.28
C GLN A 387 3.14 -15.50 4.36
N LEU A 388 3.82 -14.71 5.17
CA LEU A 388 3.27 -13.99 6.32
C LEU A 388 3.69 -12.53 6.31
N GLN A 389 2.77 -11.65 6.60
CA GLN A 389 3.05 -10.24 6.83
C GLN A 389 3.00 -9.94 8.32
N PHE A 390 4.16 -9.72 8.93
CA PHE A 390 4.27 -9.44 10.36
C PHE A 390 3.84 -8.00 10.70
N PHE A 391 3.21 -7.86 11.87
CA PHE A 391 2.93 -6.58 12.51
C PHE A 391 4.10 -6.13 13.37
N ASP A 392 5.28 -6.14 12.88
CA ASP A 392 6.38 -5.75 13.74
C ASP A 392 6.34 -4.26 14.05
N SER A 393 6.54 -3.96 15.31
CA SER A 393 6.86 -2.63 15.81
C SER A 393 8.21 -2.22 15.24
N GLY A 394 8.17 -1.71 14.00
CA GLY A 394 9.37 -1.34 13.27
C GLY A 394 10.32 -0.56 14.16
N GLN A 395 11.51 -1.04 14.30
CA GLN A 395 12.62 -0.31 14.89
C GLN A 395 12.66 1.06 14.21
N VAL A 396 12.36 2.10 14.99
CA VAL A 396 12.43 3.47 14.49
C VAL A 396 13.89 3.75 14.13
N PRO A 397 14.24 3.91 12.85
CA PRO A 397 15.62 4.16 12.47
C PRO A 397 16.13 5.38 13.24
N ASN A 398 17.30 5.28 13.81
CA ASN A 398 17.93 6.41 14.49
C ASN A 398 18.15 7.53 13.48
N ILE A 399 17.66 8.74 13.82
CA ILE A 399 17.82 9.94 12.99
C ILE A 399 19.30 10.23 12.83
N GLY A 400 19.83 9.91 11.66
CA GLY A 400 21.23 10.14 11.34
C GLY A 400 21.41 11.43 10.52
N LYS A 401 22.66 11.83 10.32
CA LYS A 401 23.03 12.93 9.42
C LYS A 401 22.45 12.77 8.01
N LYS A 402 22.25 11.53 7.56
CA LYS A 402 21.66 11.19 6.25
C LYS A 402 20.20 11.64 6.11
N THR A 403 19.43 11.61 7.19
CA THR A 403 18.02 12.09 7.21
C THR A 403 17.95 13.57 6.86
N LEU A 404 18.84 14.40 7.46
CA LEU A 404 18.89 15.82 7.17
C LEU A 404 19.35 16.10 5.73
N ILE A 405 20.36 15.36 5.25
CA ILE A 405 20.88 15.49 3.89
C ILE A 405 19.80 15.18 2.85
N SER A 406 19.11 14.04 2.98
CA SER A 406 18.07 13.65 2.01
C SER A 406 16.90 14.64 2.00
N THR A 407 16.48 15.12 3.18
CA THR A 407 15.43 16.14 3.28
C THR A 407 15.85 17.46 2.61
N THR A 408 17.09 17.89 2.82
CA THR A 408 17.62 19.12 2.20
C THR A 408 17.71 19.00 0.68
N ILE A 409 18.17 17.85 0.15
CA ILE A 409 18.21 17.59 -1.30
C ILE A 409 16.81 17.68 -1.89
N MET A 410 15.83 17.02 -1.27
CA MET A 410 14.44 17.04 -1.75
C MET A 410 13.84 18.45 -1.69
N LEU A 411 14.01 19.17 -0.58
CA LEU A 411 13.51 20.55 -0.46
C LEU A 411 14.17 21.49 -1.47
N SER A 412 15.48 21.37 -1.70
CA SER A 412 16.17 22.19 -2.69
C SER A 412 15.65 21.91 -4.12
N MET A 413 15.42 20.64 -4.47
CA MET A 413 14.80 20.26 -5.74
C MET A 413 13.44 20.94 -5.93
N ILE A 414 12.59 20.86 -4.92
CA ILE A 414 11.23 21.43 -4.95
C ILE A 414 11.30 22.96 -5.11
N VAL A 415 12.10 23.62 -4.29
CA VAL A 415 12.24 25.10 -4.31
C VAL A 415 12.78 25.60 -5.64
N LEU A 416 13.86 25.00 -6.16
CA LEU A 416 14.45 25.39 -7.43
C LEU A 416 13.49 25.20 -8.61
N SER A 417 12.74 24.09 -8.61
CA SER A 417 11.75 23.83 -9.65
C SER A 417 10.50 24.72 -9.50
N ALA A 418 10.02 24.97 -8.27
CA ALA A 418 8.88 25.84 -8.03
C ALA A 418 9.12 27.31 -8.40
N LEU A 419 10.36 27.79 -8.19
CA LEU A 419 10.79 29.12 -8.59
C LEU A 419 11.14 29.21 -10.09
N ASN A 420 11.00 28.12 -10.86
CA ASN A 420 11.36 28.01 -12.28
C ASN A 420 12.84 28.43 -12.58
N VAL A 421 13.74 28.27 -11.59
CA VAL A 421 15.18 28.54 -11.79
C VAL A 421 15.80 27.49 -12.71
N ILE A 422 15.38 26.22 -12.51
CA ILE A 422 15.82 25.06 -13.29
C ILE A 422 14.60 24.19 -13.60
N PRO A 423 14.46 23.67 -14.84
CA PRO A 423 13.37 22.74 -15.18
C PRO A 423 13.34 21.50 -14.28
N LEU A 424 12.14 20.97 -14.01
CA LEU A 424 11.93 19.84 -13.10
C LEU A 424 12.80 18.63 -13.46
N LEU A 425 12.95 18.30 -14.74
CA LEU A 425 13.77 17.18 -15.20
C LEU A 425 15.21 17.30 -14.72
N GLN A 426 15.81 18.48 -14.89
CA GLN A 426 17.20 18.73 -14.50
C GLN A 426 17.36 18.73 -12.98
N CYS A 427 16.41 19.35 -12.25
CA CYS A 427 16.39 19.34 -10.79
C CYS A 427 16.28 17.91 -10.23
N ALA A 428 15.39 17.09 -10.79
CA ALA A 428 15.19 15.71 -10.39
C ALA A 428 16.46 14.87 -10.62
N PHE A 429 17.11 15.06 -11.77
CA PHE A 429 18.35 14.35 -12.10
C PHE A 429 19.49 14.71 -11.14
N LEU A 430 19.68 16.00 -10.86
CA LEU A 430 20.67 16.47 -9.87
C LEU A 430 20.38 15.94 -8.47
N ALA A 431 19.09 15.94 -8.07
CA ALA A 431 18.68 15.42 -6.78
C ALA A 431 18.94 13.90 -6.68
N ALA A 432 18.60 13.12 -7.70
CA ALA A 432 18.85 11.68 -7.71
C ALA A 432 20.35 11.37 -7.65
N MET A 433 21.16 12.08 -8.42
CA MET A 433 22.62 11.96 -8.33
C MET A 433 23.15 12.32 -6.94
N ALA A 434 22.65 13.38 -6.34
CA ALA A 434 23.04 13.77 -4.98
C ALA A 434 22.62 12.69 -3.96
N MET A 435 21.40 12.10 -4.07
CA MET A 435 20.95 11.01 -3.19
C MET A 435 21.91 9.80 -3.23
N LEU A 436 22.38 9.42 -4.43
CA LEU A 436 23.33 8.32 -4.61
C LEU A 436 24.73 8.70 -4.09
N LEU A 437 25.22 9.91 -4.40
CA LEU A 437 26.55 10.39 -4.04
C LEU A 437 26.72 10.50 -2.52
N PHE A 438 25.72 11.03 -1.82
CA PHE A 438 25.69 11.11 -0.36
C PHE A 438 25.25 9.79 0.32
N ARG A 439 25.09 8.72 -0.48
CA ARG A 439 24.70 7.40 0.01
C ARG A 439 23.43 7.42 0.88
N CYS A 440 22.46 8.21 0.48
CA CYS A 440 21.13 8.19 1.08
C CYS A 440 20.36 6.89 0.70
N CYS A 441 20.64 6.34 -0.49
CA CYS A 441 20.27 5.00 -0.92
C CYS A 441 21.41 4.37 -1.73
N ASN A 442 21.40 3.04 -1.83
CA ASN A 442 22.31 2.30 -2.70
C ASN A 442 21.73 2.17 -4.10
N VAL A 443 22.57 1.86 -5.10
CA VAL A 443 22.13 1.70 -6.49
C VAL A 443 21.07 0.61 -6.61
N ASP A 444 21.22 -0.53 -5.92
CA ASP A 444 20.26 -1.62 -5.95
C ASP A 444 18.90 -1.19 -5.36
N GLN A 445 18.91 -0.44 -4.26
CA GLN A 445 17.70 0.13 -3.66
C GLN A 445 17.02 1.14 -4.61
N ALA A 446 17.81 2.00 -5.26
CA ALA A 446 17.31 2.93 -6.25
C ALA A 446 16.66 2.23 -7.44
N MET A 447 17.29 1.19 -7.99
CA MET A 447 16.74 0.42 -9.11
C MET A 447 15.49 -0.37 -8.72
N LYS A 448 15.47 -1.00 -7.55
CA LYS A 448 14.30 -1.71 -7.02
C LYS A 448 13.12 -0.78 -6.70
N SER A 449 13.36 0.50 -6.43
CA SER A 449 12.30 1.49 -6.16
C SER A 449 11.58 1.98 -7.42
N ILE A 450 12.18 1.78 -8.60
CA ILE A 450 11.56 2.17 -9.88
C ILE A 450 10.39 1.25 -10.18
N ASN A 451 9.20 1.82 -10.23
CA ASN A 451 8.01 1.08 -10.62
C ASN A 451 7.90 1.04 -12.15
N TRP A 452 8.43 -0.02 -12.74
CA TRP A 452 8.44 -0.23 -14.18
C TRP A 452 7.04 -0.32 -14.78
N ASP A 453 6.07 -0.88 -14.06
CA ASP A 453 4.68 -0.99 -14.52
C ASP A 453 4.09 0.39 -14.79
N ILE A 454 4.31 1.34 -13.87
CA ILE A 454 3.85 2.73 -14.01
C ILE A 454 4.55 3.40 -15.21
N LEU A 455 5.86 3.21 -15.36
CA LEU A 455 6.62 3.81 -16.47
C LEU A 455 6.14 3.27 -17.82
N MET A 456 5.89 1.97 -17.93
CA MET A 456 5.39 1.33 -19.16
C MET A 456 3.98 1.78 -19.51
N VAL A 457 3.07 1.84 -18.53
CA VAL A 457 1.72 2.38 -18.73
C VAL A 457 1.78 3.83 -19.17
N PHE A 458 2.69 4.62 -18.57
CA PHE A 458 2.82 6.01 -18.95
C PHE A 458 3.36 6.17 -20.39
N ALA A 459 4.45 5.50 -20.72
CA ALA A 459 4.99 5.52 -22.08
C ALA A 459 3.93 5.07 -23.11
N GLY A 460 3.21 4.00 -22.79
CA GLY A 460 2.10 3.52 -23.62
C GLY A 460 0.96 4.51 -23.78
N SER A 461 0.65 5.25 -22.71
CA SER A 461 -0.40 6.27 -22.73
C SER A 461 -0.05 7.44 -23.65
N VAL A 462 1.21 7.88 -23.66
CA VAL A 462 1.69 8.92 -24.59
C VAL A 462 1.52 8.47 -26.04
N VAL A 463 1.91 7.23 -26.34
CA VAL A 463 1.78 6.65 -27.69
C VAL A 463 0.31 6.53 -28.12
N LEU A 464 -0.58 6.07 -27.23
CA LEU A 464 -2.01 6.01 -27.51
C LEU A 464 -2.61 7.40 -27.73
N GLY A 465 -2.20 8.40 -26.95
CA GLY A 465 -2.56 9.80 -27.17
C GLY A 465 -2.19 10.28 -28.55
N THR A 466 -0.98 9.97 -29.01
CA THR A 466 -0.52 10.27 -30.37
C THR A 466 -1.37 9.59 -31.45
N ALA A 467 -1.74 8.32 -31.25
CA ALA A 467 -2.61 7.60 -32.17
C ALA A 467 -4.01 8.21 -32.26
N ILE A 468 -4.63 8.54 -31.11
CA ILE A 468 -5.96 9.16 -31.03
C ILE A 468 -5.95 10.54 -31.73
N GLN A 469 -4.88 11.33 -31.55
CA GLN A 469 -4.74 12.63 -32.18
C GLN A 469 -4.50 12.51 -33.69
N LYS A 470 -3.57 11.66 -34.12
CA LYS A 470 -3.21 11.44 -35.54
C LYS A 470 -4.39 10.94 -36.37
N THR A 471 -5.27 10.14 -35.78
CA THR A 471 -6.47 9.59 -36.44
C THR A 471 -7.68 10.53 -36.42
N GLY A 472 -7.59 11.72 -35.80
CA GLY A 472 -8.66 12.70 -35.71
C GLY A 472 -9.80 12.35 -34.74
N ILE A 473 -9.66 11.27 -33.99
CA ILE A 473 -10.67 10.83 -33.00
C ILE A 473 -10.85 11.88 -31.89
N ALA A 474 -9.74 12.45 -31.39
CA ALA A 474 -9.79 13.48 -30.37
C ALA A 474 -10.62 14.69 -30.80
N GLU A 475 -10.44 15.11 -32.03
CA GLU A 475 -11.14 16.24 -32.66
C GLU A 475 -12.65 15.98 -32.75
N GLN A 476 -13.05 14.81 -33.23
CA GLN A 476 -14.47 14.47 -33.36
C GLN A 476 -15.17 14.29 -32.01
N LEU A 477 -14.48 13.69 -31.02
CA LEU A 477 -15.02 13.59 -29.66
C LEU A 477 -15.16 14.97 -29.01
N ALA A 478 -14.18 15.88 -29.23
CA ALA A 478 -14.27 17.25 -28.74
C ALA A 478 -15.47 17.99 -29.35
N PHE A 479 -15.73 17.85 -30.65
CA PHE A 479 -16.91 18.41 -31.29
C PHE A 479 -18.21 17.83 -30.71
N GLY A 480 -18.29 16.51 -30.52
CA GLY A 480 -19.45 15.88 -29.91
C GLY A 480 -19.74 16.37 -28.50
N ILE A 481 -18.69 16.59 -27.68
CA ILE A 481 -18.84 17.15 -26.34
C ILE A 481 -19.33 18.61 -26.40
N LEU A 482 -18.77 19.43 -27.28
CA LEU A 482 -19.18 20.83 -27.43
C LEU A 482 -20.61 20.96 -27.99
N ASP A 483 -21.02 20.07 -28.86
CA ASP A 483 -22.37 20.03 -29.43
C ASP A 483 -23.43 19.70 -28.37
N VAL A 484 -23.13 18.73 -27.50
CA VAL A 484 -24.03 18.31 -26.41
C VAL A 484 -24.02 19.30 -25.23
N CYS A 485 -22.85 19.80 -24.84
CA CYS A 485 -22.68 20.63 -23.64
C CYS A 485 -22.77 22.13 -23.93
N GLY A 486 -22.77 22.52 -25.21
CA GLY A 486 -22.69 23.92 -25.62
C GLY A 486 -21.31 24.54 -25.35
N SER A 487 -21.19 25.84 -25.58
CA SER A 487 -19.92 26.60 -25.43
C SER A 487 -19.60 27.05 -23.99
N ASN A 488 -20.44 26.69 -23.00
CA ASN A 488 -20.20 27.11 -21.61
C ASN A 488 -19.05 26.28 -21.00
N PRO A 489 -17.93 26.93 -20.56
CA PRO A 489 -16.74 26.22 -20.06
C PRO A 489 -17.03 25.39 -18.83
N ILE A 490 -17.90 25.88 -17.96
CA ILE A 490 -18.21 25.20 -16.70
C ILE A 490 -18.96 23.89 -16.98
N ILE A 491 -19.90 23.91 -17.92
CA ILE A 491 -20.67 22.71 -18.31
C ILE A 491 -19.75 21.67 -18.98
N VAL A 492 -18.93 22.10 -19.93
CA VAL A 492 -17.95 21.22 -20.62
C VAL A 492 -16.98 20.61 -19.61
N MET A 493 -16.38 21.43 -18.74
CA MET A 493 -15.46 20.95 -17.72
C MET A 493 -16.14 19.98 -16.74
N THR A 494 -17.37 20.29 -16.31
CA THR A 494 -18.13 19.41 -15.42
C THR A 494 -18.46 18.08 -16.09
N ALA A 495 -18.87 18.08 -17.36
CA ALA A 495 -19.15 16.85 -18.11
C ALA A 495 -17.89 15.98 -18.24
N ILE A 496 -16.75 16.58 -18.60
CA ILE A 496 -15.46 15.86 -18.70
C ILE A 496 -15.06 15.29 -17.35
N CYS A 497 -15.20 16.07 -16.27
CA CYS A 497 -14.90 15.61 -14.91
C CYS A 497 -15.79 14.42 -14.49
N LEU A 498 -17.10 14.47 -14.79
CA LEU A 498 -18.02 13.39 -14.46
C LEU A 498 -17.69 12.11 -15.23
N VAL A 499 -17.46 12.22 -16.53
CA VAL A 499 -17.08 11.05 -17.37
C VAL A 499 -15.73 10.51 -16.94
N GLY A 500 -14.76 11.37 -16.70
CA GLY A 500 -13.43 10.98 -16.18
C GLY A 500 -13.53 10.25 -14.85
N THR A 501 -14.29 10.78 -13.90
CA THR A 501 -14.53 10.16 -12.58
C THR A 501 -15.15 8.77 -12.74
N PHE A 502 -16.16 8.64 -13.60
CA PHE A 502 -16.81 7.35 -13.84
C PHE A 502 -15.84 6.32 -14.44
N ILE A 503 -15.01 6.73 -15.39
CA ILE A 503 -14.05 5.84 -16.05
C ILE A 503 -12.92 5.42 -15.12
N THR A 504 -12.47 6.32 -14.23
CA THR A 504 -11.40 5.99 -13.26
C THR A 504 -11.81 4.98 -12.19
N GLU A 505 -13.12 4.71 -12.03
CA GLU A 505 -13.57 3.60 -11.18
C GLU A 505 -13.25 2.22 -11.77
N PHE A 506 -13.05 2.15 -13.09
CA PHE A 506 -12.81 0.90 -13.81
C PHE A 506 -11.37 0.73 -14.27
N ILE A 507 -10.66 1.83 -14.52
CA ILE A 507 -9.26 1.81 -14.96
C ILE A 507 -8.39 2.67 -14.05
N SER A 508 -7.06 2.55 -14.20
CA SER A 508 -6.15 3.38 -13.41
C SER A 508 -6.29 4.88 -13.76
N ASN A 509 -6.18 5.75 -12.75
CA ASN A 509 -6.20 7.20 -12.92
C ASN A 509 -5.16 7.67 -13.95
N THR A 510 -4.03 6.99 -14.01
CA THR A 510 -2.92 7.23 -14.93
C THR A 510 -3.36 7.04 -16.38
N ALA A 511 -3.98 5.91 -16.69
CA ALA A 511 -4.47 5.60 -18.02
C ALA A 511 -5.61 6.54 -18.44
N ALA A 512 -6.56 6.80 -17.53
CA ALA A 512 -7.65 7.73 -17.79
C ALA A 512 -7.14 9.13 -18.13
N GLY A 513 -6.24 9.70 -17.29
CA GLY A 513 -5.68 11.04 -17.50
C GLY A 513 -5.00 11.18 -18.87
N ALA A 514 -4.21 10.19 -19.26
CA ALA A 514 -3.52 10.20 -20.55
C ALA A 514 -4.48 10.12 -21.75
N MET A 515 -5.55 9.33 -21.64
CA MET A 515 -6.53 9.17 -22.71
C MET A 515 -7.44 10.38 -22.86
N PHE A 516 -7.80 11.02 -21.76
CA PHE A 516 -8.68 12.19 -21.78
C PHE A 516 -7.95 13.47 -22.16
N PHE A 517 -6.64 13.57 -21.94
CA PHE A 517 -5.89 14.78 -22.22
C PHE A 517 -6.03 15.27 -23.67
N PRO A 518 -5.85 14.46 -24.72
CA PRO A 518 -5.99 14.94 -26.11
C PRO A 518 -7.41 15.49 -26.38
N ILE A 519 -8.43 14.85 -25.84
CA ILE A 519 -9.83 15.28 -25.99
C ILE A 519 -10.08 16.61 -25.31
N MET A 520 -9.58 16.76 -24.08
CA MET A 520 -9.69 18.00 -23.30
C MET A 520 -8.92 19.16 -23.96
N TYR A 521 -7.73 18.87 -24.46
CA TYR A 521 -6.88 19.86 -25.13
C TYR A 521 -7.57 20.39 -26.40
N GLU A 522 -8.03 19.50 -27.28
CA GLU A 522 -8.77 19.85 -28.49
C GLU A 522 -10.05 20.64 -28.18
N ALA A 523 -10.80 20.24 -27.17
CA ALA A 523 -12.02 20.96 -26.74
C ALA A 523 -11.69 22.38 -26.27
N ALA A 524 -10.57 22.57 -25.55
CA ALA A 524 -10.12 23.87 -25.08
C ALA A 524 -9.63 24.76 -26.24
N GLU A 525 -8.83 24.22 -27.16
CA GLU A 525 -8.28 24.94 -28.31
C GLU A 525 -9.38 25.41 -29.28
N LYS A 526 -10.30 24.54 -29.64
CA LYS A 526 -11.43 24.89 -30.52
C LYS A 526 -12.33 25.94 -29.93
N ARG A 527 -12.49 25.93 -28.62
CA ARG A 527 -13.21 26.98 -27.94
C ARG A 527 -12.48 28.33 -27.97
N ALA A 528 -11.17 28.32 -27.81
CA ALA A 528 -10.36 29.55 -27.89
C ALA A 528 -10.39 30.18 -29.30
N THR A 529 -10.54 29.33 -30.32
CA THR A 529 -10.61 29.73 -31.74
C THR A 529 -12.02 30.01 -32.25
N SER A 530 -13.08 29.58 -31.54
CA SER A 530 -14.46 29.92 -31.88
C SER A 530 -14.69 31.42 -31.63
N PRO A 531 -15.13 32.20 -32.62
CA PRO A 531 -15.49 33.59 -32.39
C PRO A 531 -16.63 33.61 -31.36
N THR A 532 -16.46 34.38 -30.27
CA THR A 532 -17.55 34.69 -29.36
C THR A 532 -18.72 35.15 -30.20
N PRO A 533 -19.95 34.58 -30.04
CA PRO A 533 -21.10 35.14 -30.72
C PRO A 533 -21.16 36.60 -30.29
N SER A 534 -20.89 37.50 -31.26
CA SER A 534 -21.06 38.92 -31.07
C SER A 534 -22.47 39.10 -30.54
N SER A 535 -22.59 39.67 -29.34
CA SER A 535 -23.84 40.22 -28.85
C SER A 535 -24.37 41.11 -29.94
N SER A 536 -25.28 40.57 -30.77
CA SER A 536 -26.10 41.38 -31.66
C SER A 536 -27.03 42.22 -30.80
N PRO A 537 -27.24 43.48 -31.16
CA PRO A 537 -27.91 44.49 -30.35
C PRO A 537 -29.36 44.20 -30.04
#